data_d2f49917b1439d1dd44ce62e68dd788c
#
_entry.id   d2f49917b1439d1dd44ce62e68dd788c
#
_cell.length_a   1.000
_cell.length_b   1.000
_cell.length_c   1.000
_cell.angle_alpha   90.00
_cell.angle_beta   90.00
_cell.angle_gamma   90.00
#
_symmetry.space_group_name_H-M   'P 1'
#
loop_
_entity.id
_entity.type
_entity.pdbx_description
1 polymer ?
#
loop_
_entity_poly.entity_id
_entity_poly.type
_entity_poly.pdbx_seq_one_letter_code
_entity_poly.pdbx_strand_id
1 'polypeptide(L)'
;MKIELLAIDKIKMYENNAKLHPREQIEQIKKSILEFGNNDPIAVDEHNVIIEGHGRFVALKELGYDEVEIIRLSHLTDEQKRAYILAHNKLTMNSGFDMDILELELEDITNIDMEDFGFDFEEIEVMGEDIEEVEQDEYDEELRETNIKPGDIFQLGEHRLSCGDGTDATHIQKLLDGVKVDTVYTDPPYGMKKEKDGVQNDNLNYDDLLEFNKKWVPITFDAMREVGSWYCWGIDEPLMDLYSNILRPMKEAQKITFRNLLTWDKGNTQGQMSKHSRMYPIADEKCLFVMKGVQGFNTNLNNYFEGYEVIRKPLSEAAERVGLTSKKLKEITGVGMYSHWFTKAQWLFIPLEQFQKIADYYGNEWNLDYNRLKQDYDRLRKDYNESRAFFDATHANFNNVLHFSRTSGDERESAGGHATPKPLALVALMLKSSTRKGDVVLDVFGGSGSTLIACERLGRTCYINELEPKYVDLIIRRWEKETGREAVKLN
;
A
#
# COMPACT_ATOMS: atom_id res chain seq x y z
N MET A 1 28.06 -2.96 -32.71
CA MET A 1 27.90 -4.35 -32.23
C MET A 1 27.47 -5.20 -33.40
N LYS A 2 27.95 -6.42 -33.46
CA LYS A 2 27.60 -7.37 -34.55
C LYS A 2 26.84 -8.53 -33.90
N ILE A 3 25.69 -8.87 -34.44
CA ILE A 3 24.92 -10.07 -34.04
C ILE A 3 25.55 -11.27 -34.77
N GLU A 4 25.80 -12.35 -34.04
CA GLU A 4 26.33 -13.61 -34.53
C GLU A 4 25.37 -14.74 -34.16
N LEU A 5 25.25 -15.77 -35.01
CA LEU A 5 24.56 -17.01 -34.65
C LEU A 5 25.57 -17.96 -33.99
N LEU A 6 25.20 -18.54 -32.88
CA LEU A 6 26.03 -19.50 -32.15
C LEU A 6 25.17 -20.69 -31.71
N ALA A 7 25.68 -21.88 -31.91
CA ALA A 7 25.07 -23.11 -31.45
C ALA A 7 24.90 -23.04 -29.91
N ILE A 8 23.68 -23.34 -29.43
CA ILE A 8 23.29 -23.14 -28.01
C ILE A 8 24.13 -24.02 -27.06
N ASP A 9 24.58 -25.17 -27.52
CA ASP A 9 25.43 -26.11 -26.77
C ASP A 9 26.85 -25.58 -26.54
N LYS A 10 27.30 -24.58 -27.31
CA LYS A 10 28.60 -23.91 -27.16
C LYS A 10 28.56 -22.77 -26.13
N ILE A 11 27.39 -22.36 -25.69
CA ILE A 11 27.22 -21.30 -24.71
C ILE A 11 27.37 -21.86 -23.29
N LYS A 12 28.11 -21.14 -22.46
CA LYS A 12 28.38 -21.52 -21.06
C LYS A 12 27.72 -20.55 -20.12
N MET A 13 27.07 -21.08 -19.10
CA MET A 13 26.56 -20.24 -18.02
C MET A 13 27.72 -19.69 -17.17
N TYR A 14 27.58 -18.46 -16.71
CA TYR A 14 28.49 -17.87 -15.73
C TYR A 14 28.21 -18.46 -14.34
N GLU A 15 29.18 -19.16 -13.74
CA GLU A 15 28.97 -19.91 -12.49
C GLU A 15 28.64 -19.04 -11.30
N ASN A 16 29.13 -17.78 -11.27
CA ASN A 16 28.91 -16.85 -10.17
C ASN A 16 27.78 -15.85 -10.47
N ASN A 17 26.77 -16.24 -11.25
CA ASN A 17 25.61 -15.38 -11.47
C ASN A 17 24.77 -15.24 -10.19
N ALA A 18 24.75 -14.03 -9.62
CA ALA A 18 24.03 -13.73 -8.38
C ALA A 18 22.51 -13.60 -8.57
N LYS A 19 22.02 -13.44 -9.82
CA LYS A 19 20.60 -13.30 -10.13
C LYS A 19 19.92 -14.66 -10.15
N LEU A 20 18.86 -14.81 -9.35
CA LEU A 20 17.99 -15.98 -9.39
C LEU A 20 17.00 -15.86 -10.55
N HIS A 21 16.72 -17.00 -11.18
CA HIS A 21 15.72 -17.13 -12.23
C HIS A 21 14.67 -18.16 -11.77
N PRO A 22 13.59 -17.75 -11.10
CA PRO A 22 12.49 -18.63 -10.70
C PRO A 22 11.89 -19.35 -11.93
N ARG A 23 11.31 -20.52 -11.71
CA ARG A 23 10.69 -21.31 -12.78
C ARG A 23 9.61 -20.53 -13.52
N GLU A 24 8.80 -19.78 -12.78
CA GLU A 24 7.75 -18.91 -13.31
C GLU A 24 8.31 -17.88 -14.30
N GLN A 25 9.39 -17.18 -13.96
CA GLN A 25 10.04 -16.24 -14.86
C GLN A 25 10.52 -16.91 -16.16
N ILE A 26 11.06 -18.13 -16.08
CA ILE A 26 11.48 -18.87 -17.29
C ILE A 26 10.28 -19.18 -18.18
N GLU A 27 9.14 -19.58 -17.60
CA GLU A 27 7.92 -19.82 -18.37
C GLU A 27 7.39 -18.52 -19.03
N GLN A 28 7.41 -17.38 -18.32
CA GLN A 28 7.06 -16.07 -18.89
C GLN A 28 7.98 -15.71 -20.07
N ILE A 29 9.30 -15.89 -19.93
CA ILE A 29 10.25 -15.66 -21.04
C ILE A 29 9.97 -16.58 -22.22
N LYS A 30 9.65 -17.86 -21.99
CA LYS A 30 9.28 -18.81 -23.06
C LYS A 30 8.04 -18.36 -23.80
N LYS A 31 7.00 -17.94 -23.08
CA LYS A 31 5.77 -17.40 -23.67
C LYS A 31 6.06 -16.16 -24.51
N SER A 32 6.88 -15.23 -24.00
CA SER A 32 7.30 -14.05 -24.72
C SER A 32 8.05 -14.39 -26.02
N ILE A 33 8.96 -15.36 -25.99
CA ILE A 33 9.68 -15.80 -27.20
C ILE A 33 8.72 -16.46 -28.22
N LEU A 34 7.74 -17.21 -27.75
CA LEU A 34 6.76 -17.87 -28.64
C LEU A 34 5.80 -16.87 -29.28
N GLU A 35 5.40 -15.81 -28.55
CA GLU A 35 4.46 -14.80 -29.04
C GLU A 35 5.15 -13.77 -29.93
N PHE A 36 6.28 -13.22 -29.48
CA PHE A 36 6.93 -12.08 -30.12
C PHE A 36 8.21 -12.44 -30.90
N GLY A 37 8.71 -13.67 -30.75
CA GLY A 37 10.02 -14.07 -31.28
C GLY A 37 11.17 -13.76 -30.33
N ASN A 38 12.38 -14.28 -30.67
CA ASN A 38 13.61 -13.94 -29.94
C ASN A 38 14.18 -12.62 -30.46
N ASN A 39 13.78 -11.50 -29.87
CA ASN A 39 14.14 -10.15 -30.33
C ASN A 39 15.33 -9.52 -29.59
N ASP A 40 15.96 -10.26 -28.64
CA ASP A 40 17.00 -9.75 -27.77
C ASP A 40 18.14 -10.77 -27.64
N PRO A 41 19.33 -10.51 -28.25
CA PRO A 41 20.41 -11.47 -28.32
C PRO A 41 21.09 -11.66 -26.95
N ILE A 42 21.67 -12.84 -26.73
CA ILE A 42 22.46 -13.17 -25.52
C ILE A 42 23.83 -12.53 -25.59
N ALA A 43 24.26 -11.78 -24.59
CA ALA A 43 25.61 -11.24 -24.53
C ALA A 43 26.57 -12.26 -23.92
N VAL A 44 27.66 -12.55 -24.66
CA VAL A 44 28.72 -13.50 -24.25
C VAL A 44 30.11 -12.86 -24.33
N ASP A 45 31.05 -13.43 -23.61
CA ASP A 45 32.47 -13.08 -23.73
C ASP A 45 33.16 -13.81 -24.88
N GLU A 46 34.51 -13.67 -25.01
CA GLU A 46 35.33 -14.33 -25.99
C GLU A 46 35.38 -15.86 -25.84
N HIS A 47 35.01 -16.40 -24.67
CA HIS A 47 34.97 -17.83 -24.34
C HIS A 47 33.54 -18.43 -24.38
N ASN A 48 32.57 -17.67 -24.90
CA ASN A 48 31.13 -17.99 -24.94
C ASN A 48 30.51 -18.12 -23.56
N VAL A 49 31.04 -17.47 -22.54
CA VAL A 49 30.41 -17.39 -21.22
C VAL A 49 29.40 -16.26 -21.20
N ILE A 50 28.20 -16.53 -20.71
CA ILE A 50 27.10 -15.55 -20.66
C ILE A 50 27.46 -14.38 -19.72
N ILE A 51 27.38 -13.18 -20.24
CA ILE A 51 27.45 -11.91 -19.48
C ILE A 51 26.04 -11.39 -19.17
N GLU A 52 25.12 -11.51 -20.13
CA GLU A 52 23.74 -11.09 -20.02
C GLU A 52 22.81 -12.05 -20.76
N GLY A 53 21.59 -12.27 -20.23
CA GLY A 53 20.57 -13.12 -20.86
C GLY A 53 20.52 -14.56 -20.33
N HIS A 54 20.93 -14.81 -19.08
CA HIS A 54 20.93 -16.15 -18.46
C HIS A 54 19.52 -16.80 -18.47
N GLY A 55 18.46 -16.05 -18.08
CA GLY A 55 17.09 -16.56 -18.12
C GLY A 55 16.63 -16.88 -19.55
N ARG A 56 16.97 -16.01 -20.52
CA ARG A 56 16.67 -16.23 -21.93
C ARG A 56 17.38 -17.46 -22.50
N PHE A 57 18.64 -17.68 -22.14
CA PHE A 57 19.38 -18.88 -22.52
C PHE A 57 18.66 -20.15 -22.05
N VAL A 58 18.20 -20.19 -20.79
CA VAL A 58 17.46 -21.33 -20.26
C VAL A 58 16.15 -21.53 -21.03
N ALA A 59 15.39 -20.47 -21.28
CA ALA A 59 14.15 -20.51 -22.02
C ALA A 59 14.33 -21.02 -23.46
N LEU A 60 15.30 -20.48 -24.20
CA LEU A 60 15.59 -20.91 -25.59
C LEU A 60 16.06 -22.37 -25.67
N LYS A 61 16.86 -22.81 -24.69
CA LYS A 61 17.30 -24.21 -24.59
C LYS A 61 16.14 -25.16 -24.34
N GLU A 62 15.19 -24.79 -23.45
CA GLU A 62 13.99 -25.59 -23.18
C GLU A 62 12.99 -25.57 -24.34
N LEU A 63 12.96 -24.51 -25.13
CA LEU A 63 12.17 -24.43 -26.37
C LEU A 63 12.79 -25.21 -27.53
N GLY A 64 14.02 -25.75 -27.37
CA GLY A 64 14.67 -26.59 -28.34
C GLY A 64 15.35 -25.86 -29.51
N TYR A 65 15.81 -24.63 -29.27
CA TYR A 65 16.60 -23.89 -30.26
C TYR A 65 17.97 -24.52 -30.39
N ASP A 66 18.43 -24.79 -31.63
CA ASP A 66 19.76 -25.33 -31.92
C ASP A 66 20.81 -24.20 -31.97
N GLU A 67 20.44 -23.05 -32.48
CA GLU A 67 21.27 -21.85 -32.60
C GLU A 67 20.55 -20.63 -32.07
N VAL A 68 21.31 -19.70 -31.52
CA VAL A 68 20.76 -18.45 -30.96
C VAL A 68 21.62 -17.25 -31.37
N GLU A 69 20.98 -16.09 -31.43
CA GLU A 69 21.62 -14.81 -31.66
C GLU A 69 22.40 -14.37 -30.44
N ILE A 70 23.63 -13.98 -30.63
CA ILE A 70 24.52 -13.48 -29.58
C ILE A 70 25.16 -12.15 -29.97
N ILE A 71 25.57 -11.40 -28.94
CA ILE A 71 26.48 -10.26 -29.04
C ILE A 71 27.73 -10.60 -28.25
N ARG A 72 28.92 -10.33 -28.85
CA ARG A 72 30.19 -10.62 -28.20
C ARG A 72 30.80 -9.36 -27.57
N LEU A 73 31.02 -9.40 -26.27
CA LEU A 73 31.60 -8.31 -25.48
C LEU A 73 33.07 -8.56 -25.13
N SER A 74 33.90 -8.83 -26.18
CA SER A 74 35.32 -9.16 -26.02
C SER A 74 36.21 -7.98 -25.65
N HIS A 75 35.68 -6.76 -25.60
CA HIS A 75 36.42 -5.55 -25.23
C HIS A 75 36.48 -5.28 -23.73
N LEU A 76 35.73 -6.03 -22.91
CA LEU A 76 35.70 -5.88 -21.45
C LEU A 76 36.81 -6.70 -20.79
N THR A 77 37.48 -6.13 -19.80
CA THR A 77 38.37 -6.90 -18.91
C THR A 77 37.54 -7.81 -17.99
N ASP A 78 38.20 -8.82 -17.39
CA ASP A 78 37.50 -9.76 -16.50
C ASP A 78 36.87 -9.07 -15.27
N GLU A 79 37.45 -7.99 -14.77
CA GLU A 79 36.89 -7.18 -13.72
C GLU A 79 35.66 -6.40 -14.22
N GLN A 80 35.74 -5.79 -15.39
CA GLN A 80 34.63 -5.09 -16.04
C GLN A 80 33.45 -6.01 -16.35
N LYS A 81 33.69 -7.26 -16.81
CA LYS A 81 32.64 -8.26 -17.03
C LYS A 81 31.86 -8.54 -15.73
N ARG A 82 32.58 -8.79 -14.62
CA ARG A 82 31.95 -9.03 -13.30
C ARG A 82 31.19 -7.83 -12.82
N ALA A 83 31.76 -6.64 -12.92
CA ALA A 83 31.08 -5.39 -12.52
C ALA A 83 29.82 -5.13 -13.37
N TYR A 84 29.93 -5.36 -14.69
CA TYR A 84 28.80 -5.18 -15.61
C TYR A 84 27.63 -6.12 -15.30
N ILE A 85 27.89 -7.41 -15.07
CA ILE A 85 26.85 -8.40 -14.69
C ILE A 85 26.08 -7.91 -13.45
N LEU A 86 26.80 -7.47 -12.41
CA LEU A 86 26.17 -6.99 -11.19
C LEU A 86 25.41 -5.67 -11.39
N ALA A 87 26.03 -4.70 -12.08
CA ALA A 87 25.44 -3.40 -12.35
C ALA A 87 24.19 -3.53 -13.22
N HIS A 88 24.24 -4.30 -14.31
CA HIS A 88 23.11 -4.53 -15.20
C HIS A 88 21.91 -5.15 -14.45
N ASN A 89 22.18 -6.20 -13.67
CA ASN A 89 21.13 -6.82 -12.85
C ASN A 89 20.52 -5.84 -11.84
N LYS A 90 21.34 -5.00 -11.17
CA LYS A 90 20.85 -4.04 -10.19
C LYS A 90 20.06 -2.91 -10.85
N LEU A 91 20.52 -2.38 -11.99
CA LEU A 91 19.82 -1.31 -12.71
C LEU A 91 18.45 -1.77 -13.23
N THR A 92 18.34 -3.00 -13.72
CA THR A 92 17.07 -3.59 -14.15
C THR A 92 16.07 -3.69 -12.97
N MET A 93 16.56 -3.98 -11.76
CA MET A 93 15.71 -4.07 -10.56
C MET A 93 15.27 -2.69 -10.01
N ASN A 94 15.94 -1.61 -10.42
CA ASN A 94 15.64 -0.26 -9.96
C ASN A 94 14.67 0.50 -10.89
N SER A 95 14.27 -0.10 -12.01
CA SER A 95 13.27 0.49 -12.92
C SER A 95 11.86 0.07 -12.51
N GLY A 96 10.90 0.95 -12.70
CA GLY A 96 9.46 0.70 -12.57
C GLY A 96 8.72 1.12 -13.84
N PHE A 97 7.42 1.04 -13.81
CA PHE A 97 6.53 1.54 -14.86
C PHE A 97 5.90 2.85 -14.39
N ASP A 98 5.64 3.75 -15.33
CA ASP A 98 4.64 4.80 -15.19
C ASP A 98 3.28 4.12 -15.27
N MET A 99 2.56 4.10 -14.16
CA MET A 99 1.39 3.23 -14.03
C MET A 99 0.20 3.75 -14.81
N ASP A 100 0.03 5.07 -14.93
CA ASP A 100 -1.06 5.67 -15.71
C ASP A 100 -0.90 5.35 -17.20
N ILE A 101 0.35 5.42 -17.69
CA ILE A 101 0.66 5.05 -19.08
C ILE A 101 0.53 3.53 -19.26
N LEU A 102 0.98 2.73 -18.29
CA LEU A 102 0.88 1.26 -18.37
C LEU A 102 -0.57 0.80 -18.41
N GLU A 103 -1.46 1.38 -17.60
CA GLU A 103 -2.90 1.06 -17.60
C GLU A 103 -3.51 1.33 -18.96
N LEU A 104 -3.24 2.52 -19.54
CA LEU A 104 -3.73 2.90 -20.87
C LEU A 104 -3.23 1.94 -21.97
N GLU A 105 -1.94 1.59 -21.95
CA GLU A 105 -1.37 0.67 -22.93
C GLU A 105 -1.95 -0.75 -22.78
N LEU A 106 -2.19 -1.20 -21.54
CA LEU A 106 -2.78 -2.52 -21.30
C LEU A 106 -4.26 -2.57 -21.65
N GLU A 107 -5.02 -1.49 -21.49
CA GLU A 107 -6.41 -1.38 -21.97
C GLU A 107 -6.52 -1.53 -23.49
N ASP A 108 -5.53 -1.03 -24.23
CA ASP A 108 -5.49 -1.11 -25.69
C ASP A 108 -4.99 -2.48 -26.20
N ILE A 109 -4.33 -3.30 -25.35
CA ILE A 109 -3.87 -4.66 -25.67
C ILE A 109 -5.00 -5.67 -25.44
N THR A 110 -5.87 -5.86 -26.39
CA THR A 110 -7.08 -6.69 -26.25
C THR A 110 -6.93 -8.13 -26.77
N ASN A 111 -5.84 -8.45 -27.47
CA ASN A 111 -5.68 -9.73 -28.19
C ASN A 111 -4.55 -10.61 -27.61
N ILE A 112 -3.80 -10.12 -26.64
CA ILE A 112 -2.69 -10.80 -26.00
C ILE A 112 -2.99 -10.83 -24.51
N ASP A 113 -2.86 -12.02 -23.89
CA ASP A 113 -3.03 -12.17 -22.45
C ASP A 113 -1.76 -11.70 -21.74
N MET A 114 -1.80 -10.49 -21.18
CA MET A 114 -0.65 -9.85 -20.55
C MET A 114 -0.28 -10.49 -19.19
N GLU A 115 -1.16 -11.29 -18.58
CA GLU A 115 -0.83 -12.10 -17.40
C GLU A 115 0.24 -13.16 -17.73
N ASP A 116 0.27 -13.65 -18.97
CA ASP A 116 1.31 -14.56 -19.45
C ASP A 116 2.73 -13.98 -19.33
N PHE A 117 2.85 -12.68 -19.20
CA PHE A 117 4.12 -11.93 -19.07
C PHE A 117 4.30 -11.31 -17.68
N GLY A 118 3.40 -11.60 -16.73
CA GLY A 118 3.49 -11.15 -15.34
C GLY A 118 2.82 -9.80 -15.07
N PHE A 119 1.96 -9.33 -15.99
CA PHE A 119 1.08 -8.20 -15.71
C PHE A 119 -0.22 -8.72 -15.12
N ASP A 120 -0.41 -8.50 -13.82
CA ASP A 120 -1.67 -8.79 -13.14
C ASP A 120 -2.57 -7.56 -13.23
N PHE A 121 -3.66 -7.66 -13.97
CA PHE A 121 -4.62 -6.57 -14.14
C PHE A 121 -5.28 -6.15 -12.82
N GLU A 122 -5.36 -7.04 -11.83
CA GLU A 122 -5.87 -6.69 -10.51
C GLU A 122 -4.90 -5.78 -9.74
N GLU A 123 -3.59 -5.93 -9.92
CA GLU A 123 -2.60 -5.01 -9.36
C GLU A 123 -2.67 -3.63 -10.03
N ILE A 124 -3.06 -3.56 -11.29
CA ILE A 124 -3.04 -2.32 -12.10
C ILE A 124 -4.32 -1.50 -11.91
N GLU A 125 -5.51 -2.12 -11.84
CA GLU A 125 -6.79 -1.42 -11.58
C GLU A 125 -6.87 -0.75 -10.19
N VAL A 126 -6.02 -1.14 -9.25
CA VAL A 126 -5.95 -0.57 -7.90
C VAL A 126 -4.98 0.61 -7.83
N MET A 127 -4.21 0.85 -8.88
CA MET A 127 -3.23 1.93 -8.97
C MET A 127 -3.90 3.26 -9.27
N GLY A 128 -4.30 3.97 -8.25
CA GLY A 128 -4.80 5.34 -8.36
C GLY A 128 -3.74 6.35 -7.90
N GLU A 129 -3.78 7.53 -8.48
CA GLU A 129 -3.02 8.75 -8.22
C GLU A 129 -1.63 8.60 -7.60
N ASP A 130 -0.60 9.12 -8.27
CA ASP A 130 0.78 9.25 -7.78
C ASP A 130 0.82 9.57 -6.28
N ILE A 131 1.46 8.70 -5.51
CA ILE A 131 1.86 9.06 -4.16
C ILE A 131 3.04 10.02 -4.32
N GLU A 132 2.78 11.31 -4.41
CA GLU A 132 3.83 12.27 -4.10
C GLU A 132 4.41 11.88 -2.73
N GLU A 133 5.68 11.53 -2.70
CA GLU A 133 6.37 11.28 -1.43
C GLU A 133 6.24 12.54 -0.59
N VAL A 134 5.53 12.42 0.52
CA VAL A 134 5.43 13.53 1.47
C VAL A 134 6.77 13.59 2.19
N GLU A 135 7.59 14.55 1.77
CA GLU A 135 8.89 14.80 2.39
C GLU A 135 8.73 15.14 3.88
N GLN A 136 9.74 14.76 4.68
CA GLN A 136 9.80 15.17 6.10
C GLN A 136 9.94 16.68 6.18
N ASP A 137 9.18 17.31 7.09
CA ASP A 137 9.31 18.75 7.35
C ASP A 137 10.44 19.06 8.33
N GLU A 138 11.01 20.24 8.21
CA GLU A 138 11.94 20.82 9.18
C GLU A 138 11.20 21.80 10.09
N TYR A 139 11.20 21.57 11.39
CA TYR A 139 10.57 22.47 12.36
C TYR A 139 11.45 22.62 13.62
N ASP A 140 11.18 23.68 14.38
CA ASP A 140 11.84 23.92 15.65
C ASP A 140 11.18 23.08 16.75
N GLU A 141 11.87 22.04 17.21
CA GLU A 141 11.39 21.07 18.20
C GLU A 141 11.54 21.55 19.65
N GLU A 142 12.09 22.73 19.89
CA GLU A 142 12.27 23.27 21.23
C GLU A 142 10.93 23.44 21.96
N LEU A 143 10.77 22.77 23.09
CA LEU A 143 9.61 22.94 23.95
C LEU A 143 9.74 24.24 24.76
N ARG A 144 8.76 25.14 24.59
CA ARG A 144 8.76 26.45 25.20
C ARG A 144 7.73 26.57 26.32
N GLU A 145 7.97 27.45 27.26
CA GLU A 145 6.93 27.83 28.20
C GLU A 145 5.81 28.57 27.46
N THR A 146 4.56 28.18 27.76
CA THR A 146 3.38 28.67 27.06
C THR A 146 2.27 29.05 28.01
N ASN A 147 1.34 29.87 27.53
CA ASN A 147 0.12 30.24 28.27
C ASN A 147 -1.08 29.30 27.94
N ILE A 148 -0.86 28.28 27.15
CA ILE A 148 -1.89 27.28 26.79
C ILE A 148 -2.24 26.48 28.04
N LYS A 149 -3.54 26.17 28.19
CA LYS A 149 -4.08 25.49 29.35
C LYS A 149 -4.97 24.33 28.92
N PRO A 150 -5.11 23.30 29.77
CA PRO A 150 -6.12 22.27 29.56
C PRO A 150 -7.52 22.86 29.35
N GLY A 151 -8.19 22.44 28.30
CA GLY A 151 -9.48 22.96 27.84
C GLY A 151 -9.39 23.95 26.68
N ASP A 152 -8.20 24.51 26.37
CA ASP A 152 -8.02 25.40 25.23
C ASP A 152 -8.22 24.65 23.89
N ILE A 153 -8.90 25.32 22.95
CA ILE A 153 -9.14 24.82 21.60
C ILE A 153 -8.70 25.87 20.59
N PHE A 154 -8.01 25.43 19.55
CA PHE A 154 -7.46 26.29 18.50
C PHE A 154 -7.99 25.86 17.14
N GLN A 155 -8.24 26.83 16.26
CA GLN A 155 -8.50 26.66 14.85
C GLN A 155 -7.20 26.91 14.08
N LEU A 156 -6.77 25.94 13.26
CA LEU A 156 -5.60 26.00 12.41
C LEU A 156 -6.07 25.78 10.96
N GLY A 157 -6.45 26.87 10.26
CA GLY A 157 -7.14 26.74 8.97
C GLY A 157 -8.40 25.91 9.10
N GLU A 158 -8.48 24.77 8.41
CA GLU A 158 -9.61 23.83 8.52
C GLU A 158 -9.46 22.83 9.67
N HIS A 159 -8.27 22.76 10.30
CA HIS A 159 -7.99 21.83 11.39
C HIS A 159 -8.40 22.38 12.74
N ARG A 160 -8.58 21.49 13.72
CA ARG A 160 -8.77 21.84 15.12
C ARG A 160 -7.76 21.14 16.01
N LEU A 161 -7.21 21.88 16.97
CA LEU A 161 -6.28 21.36 17.97
C LEU A 161 -6.82 21.68 19.36
N SER A 162 -6.83 20.71 20.26
CA SER A 162 -7.20 20.92 21.66
C SER A 162 -6.09 20.52 22.63
N CYS A 163 -6.04 21.21 23.75
CA CYS A 163 -5.20 20.85 24.89
C CYS A 163 -6.06 20.14 25.94
N GLY A 164 -5.83 18.83 26.17
CA GLY A 164 -6.62 18.12 27.18
C GLY A 164 -6.44 16.62 27.20
N ASP A 165 -7.17 15.97 28.10
CA ASP A 165 -7.11 14.52 28.31
C ASP A 165 -7.91 13.78 27.21
N GLY A 166 -7.22 12.95 26.40
CA GLY A 166 -7.83 12.12 25.37
C GLY A 166 -8.78 11.04 25.90
N THR A 167 -8.77 10.78 27.22
CA THR A 167 -9.72 9.86 27.88
C THR A 167 -11.01 10.56 28.35
N ASP A 168 -11.09 11.90 28.25
CA ASP A 168 -12.30 12.66 28.56
C ASP A 168 -13.21 12.79 27.32
N ALA A 169 -14.27 12.01 27.31
CA ALA A 169 -15.27 12.03 26.25
C ALA A 169 -15.90 13.43 26.04
N THR A 170 -16.09 14.20 27.11
CA THR A 170 -16.68 15.56 27.02
C THR A 170 -15.70 16.51 26.33
N HIS A 171 -14.41 16.38 26.62
CA HIS A 171 -13.36 17.17 25.99
C HIS A 171 -13.27 16.87 24.49
N ILE A 172 -13.21 15.60 24.13
CA ILE A 172 -13.15 15.18 22.72
C ILE A 172 -14.42 15.58 21.95
N GLN A 173 -15.61 15.50 22.57
CA GLN A 173 -16.85 16.00 21.96
C GLN A 173 -16.80 17.51 21.68
N LYS A 174 -16.19 18.32 22.55
CA LYS A 174 -16.01 19.76 22.32
C LYS A 174 -15.03 20.03 21.18
N LEU A 175 -13.93 19.26 21.09
CA LEU A 175 -13.01 19.34 19.98
C LEU A 175 -13.74 19.06 18.65
N LEU A 176 -14.53 17.99 18.60
CA LEU A 176 -15.24 17.56 17.40
C LEU A 176 -16.41 18.46 17.01
N ASP A 177 -17.04 19.15 17.96
CA ASP A 177 -18.17 20.07 17.73
C ASP A 177 -19.28 19.47 16.85
N GLY A 178 -19.62 18.21 17.12
CA GLY A 178 -20.65 17.47 16.40
C GLY A 178 -20.20 16.82 15.08
N VAL A 179 -18.96 17.02 14.65
CA VAL A 179 -18.41 16.39 13.44
C VAL A 179 -18.12 14.92 13.71
N LYS A 180 -18.45 14.06 12.73
CA LYS A 180 -18.03 12.66 12.68
C LYS A 180 -16.82 12.52 11.79
N VAL A 181 -15.85 11.72 12.22
CA VAL A 181 -14.58 11.55 11.52
C VAL A 181 -14.60 10.31 10.61
N ASP A 182 -13.84 10.38 9.51
CA ASP A 182 -13.72 9.30 8.54
C ASP A 182 -12.65 8.30 8.97
N THR A 183 -11.61 8.81 9.63
CA THR A 183 -10.48 7.98 10.08
C THR A 183 -10.01 8.43 11.47
N VAL A 184 -9.65 7.47 12.30
CA VAL A 184 -8.84 7.66 13.50
C VAL A 184 -7.45 7.15 13.21
N TYR A 185 -6.45 8.00 13.40
CA TYR A 185 -5.03 7.63 13.33
C TYR A 185 -4.36 8.10 14.61
N THR A 186 -3.81 7.18 15.39
CA THR A 186 -3.37 7.55 16.74
C THR A 186 -2.18 6.72 17.24
N ASP A 187 -1.36 7.35 18.07
CA ASP A 187 -0.12 6.81 18.63
C ASP A 187 -0.11 6.97 20.16
N PRO A 188 -0.88 6.12 20.90
CA PRO A 188 -1.01 6.22 22.34
C PRO A 188 0.28 5.88 23.09
N PRO A 189 0.42 6.20 24.39
CA PRO A 189 1.51 5.70 25.23
C PRO A 189 1.59 4.17 25.24
N TYR A 190 2.82 3.61 25.23
CA TYR A 190 3.07 2.17 25.13
C TYR A 190 3.43 1.49 26.46
N GLY A 191 3.64 2.27 27.54
CA GLY A 191 4.14 1.76 28.81
C GLY A 191 5.66 1.49 28.82
N MET A 192 6.43 2.16 27.97
CA MET A 192 7.87 1.99 27.82
C MET A 192 8.70 2.78 28.84
N LYS A 193 8.06 3.43 29.82
CA LYS A 193 8.71 4.24 30.86
C LYS A 193 9.47 5.47 30.33
N LYS A 194 8.95 6.10 29.30
CA LYS A 194 9.52 7.27 28.63
C LYS A 194 8.92 8.62 29.11
N GLU A 195 8.30 8.69 30.28
CA GLU A 195 7.78 9.96 30.82
C GLU A 195 8.90 11.02 31.00
N LYS A 196 10.14 10.57 31.29
CA LYS A 196 11.29 11.47 31.35
C LYS A 196 11.63 12.09 29.98
N ASP A 197 11.22 11.43 28.91
CA ASP A 197 11.40 11.84 27.52
C ASP A 197 10.18 12.60 27.01
N GLY A 198 9.25 13.00 27.90
CA GLY A 198 8.09 13.82 27.60
C GLY A 198 6.81 13.09 27.19
N VAL A 199 6.80 11.75 27.19
CA VAL A 199 5.59 10.95 26.86
C VAL A 199 4.80 10.70 28.15
N GLN A 200 3.75 11.49 28.38
CA GLN A 200 2.89 11.33 29.54
C GLN A 200 2.15 9.98 29.53
N ASN A 201 1.94 9.41 30.73
CA ASN A 201 1.33 8.09 30.94
C ASN A 201 2.14 6.90 30.40
N ASP A 202 3.38 7.07 29.96
CA ASP A 202 4.21 5.99 29.43
C ASP A 202 4.89 5.17 30.54
N ASN A 203 4.74 5.53 31.83
CA ASN A 203 5.19 4.78 32.98
C ASN A 203 4.13 3.79 33.52
N LEU A 204 2.97 3.72 32.92
CA LEU A 204 1.91 2.79 33.31
C LEU A 204 2.40 1.34 33.14
N ASN A 205 2.10 0.47 34.11
CA ASN A 205 2.22 -0.96 33.89
C ASN A 205 1.15 -1.46 32.91
N TYR A 206 1.26 -2.68 32.42
CA TYR A 206 0.36 -3.17 31.37
C TYR A 206 -1.11 -3.26 31.81
N ASP A 207 -1.39 -3.57 33.07
CA ASP A 207 -2.76 -3.59 33.60
C ASP A 207 -3.38 -2.19 33.62
N ASP A 208 -2.61 -1.19 34.11
CA ASP A 208 -3.05 0.21 34.13
C ASP A 208 -3.18 0.77 32.71
N LEU A 209 -2.28 0.35 31.80
CA LEU A 209 -2.33 0.73 30.38
C LEU A 209 -3.58 0.16 29.71
N LEU A 210 -3.97 -1.06 30.02
CA LEU A 210 -5.22 -1.64 29.52
C LEU A 210 -6.45 -0.86 30.02
N GLU A 211 -6.47 -0.49 31.31
CA GLU A 211 -7.56 0.34 31.87
C GLU A 211 -7.59 1.76 31.26
N PHE A 212 -6.42 2.32 30.93
CA PHE A 212 -6.31 3.54 30.17
C PHE A 212 -6.91 3.39 28.77
N ASN A 213 -6.54 2.32 28.05
CA ASN A 213 -7.05 2.03 26.71
C ASN A 213 -8.57 1.82 26.69
N LYS A 214 -9.16 1.19 27.71
CA LYS A 214 -10.61 1.02 27.84
C LYS A 214 -11.37 2.33 27.92
N LYS A 215 -10.73 3.46 28.29
CA LYS A 215 -11.38 4.77 28.38
C LYS A 215 -11.42 5.46 27.02
N TRP A 216 -10.29 5.56 26.31
CA TRP A 216 -10.22 6.37 25.10
C TRP A 216 -10.65 5.62 23.82
N VAL A 217 -10.44 4.30 23.73
CA VAL A 217 -10.79 3.53 22.53
C VAL A 217 -12.28 3.65 22.18
N PRO A 218 -13.23 3.46 23.10
CA PRO A 218 -14.65 3.64 22.79
C PRO A 218 -14.99 5.05 22.30
N ILE A 219 -14.36 6.09 22.86
CA ILE A 219 -14.56 7.49 22.47
C ILE A 219 -14.24 7.69 20.98
N THR A 220 -13.13 7.10 20.52
CA THR A 220 -12.73 7.21 19.11
C THR A 220 -13.67 6.47 18.16
N PHE A 221 -14.16 5.27 18.54
CA PHE A 221 -15.18 4.58 17.73
C PHE A 221 -16.53 5.31 17.72
N ASP A 222 -16.92 5.95 18.82
CA ASP A 222 -18.13 6.76 18.87
C ASP A 222 -17.99 8.02 18.00
N ALA A 223 -16.79 8.59 17.86
CA ALA A 223 -16.51 9.73 17.00
C ALA A 223 -16.58 9.39 15.50
N MET A 224 -16.30 8.15 15.13
CA MET A 224 -16.21 7.73 13.72
C MET A 224 -17.57 7.59 13.04
N ARG A 225 -17.59 7.85 11.73
CA ARG A 225 -18.67 7.41 10.84
C ARG A 225 -18.69 5.89 10.70
N GLU A 226 -19.81 5.35 10.23
CA GLU A 226 -19.82 3.96 9.74
C GLU A 226 -18.85 3.81 8.58
N VAL A 227 -18.25 2.64 8.45
CA VAL A 227 -17.18 2.30 7.48
C VAL A 227 -15.86 3.08 7.62
N GLY A 228 -15.71 3.86 8.71
CA GLY A 228 -14.47 4.58 8.99
C GLY A 228 -13.31 3.65 9.35
N SER A 229 -12.08 4.10 9.10
CA SER A 229 -10.84 3.38 9.39
C SER A 229 -10.25 3.78 10.74
N TRP A 230 -9.69 2.83 11.46
CA TRP A 230 -9.09 3.05 12.77
C TRP A 230 -7.68 2.44 12.82
N TYR A 231 -6.68 3.27 13.04
CA TYR A 231 -5.28 2.91 13.16
C TYR A 231 -4.75 3.24 14.54
N CYS A 232 -4.14 2.25 15.19
CA CYS A 232 -3.52 2.42 16.51
C CYS A 232 -2.13 1.81 16.52
N TRP A 233 -1.15 2.65 16.71
CA TRP A 233 0.24 2.25 16.88
C TRP A 233 0.51 1.67 18.26
N GLY A 234 1.54 0.86 18.36
CA GLY A 234 1.96 0.28 19.63
C GLY A 234 3.09 -0.75 19.45
N ILE A 235 3.38 -1.41 20.54
CA ILE A 235 4.32 -2.53 20.62
C ILE A 235 3.59 -3.82 20.96
N ASP A 236 4.27 -4.96 20.78
CA ASP A 236 3.72 -6.31 20.79
C ASP A 236 2.67 -6.60 21.88
N GLU A 237 3.08 -6.71 23.15
CA GLU A 237 2.23 -7.19 24.23
C GLU A 237 1.09 -6.20 24.55
N PRO A 238 1.31 -4.87 24.66
CA PRO A 238 0.23 -3.90 24.85
C PRO A 238 -0.83 -3.91 23.73
N LEU A 239 -0.43 -4.10 22.47
CA LEU A 239 -1.39 -4.24 21.36
C LEU A 239 -2.16 -5.55 21.41
N MET A 240 -1.51 -6.66 21.83
CA MET A 240 -2.20 -7.94 22.02
C MET A 240 -3.26 -7.84 23.13
N ASP A 241 -2.96 -7.15 24.22
CA ASP A 241 -3.90 -6.89 25.31
C ASP A 241 -5.05 -5.98 24.87
N LEU A 242 -4.76 -4.90 24.15
CA LEU A 242 -5.77 -4.03 23.58
C LEU A 242 -6.69 -4.81 22.61
N TYR A 243 -6.10 -5.60 21.71
CA TYR A 243 -6.89 -6.42 20.80
C TYR A 243 -7.74 -7.44 21.53
N SER A 244 -7.14 -8.23 22.45
CA SER A 244 -7.84 -9.33 23.11
C SER A 244 -8.97 -8.88 24.01
N ASN A 245 -8.77 -7.77 24.73
CA ASN A 245 -9.69 -7.30 25.77
C ASN A 245 -10.69 -6.24 25.29
N ILE A 246 -10.40 -5.51 24.20
CA ILE A 246 -11.25 -4.42 23.72
C ILE A 246 -11.76 -4.72 22.30
N LEU A 247 -10.88 -4.91 21.32
CA LEU A 247 -11.30 -5.00 19.92
C LEU A 247 -11.94 -6.35 19.58
N ARG A 248 -11.45 -7.45 20.13
CA ARG A 248 -11.99 -8.78 19.86
C ARG A 248 -13.45 -8.91 20.32
N PRO A 249 -13.86 -8.47 21.54
CA PRO A 249 -15.27 -8.40 21.91
C PRO A 249 -16.12 -7.52 20.97
N MET A 250 -15.58 -6.39 20.48
CA MET A 250 -16.27 -5.55 19.51
C MET A 250 -16.44 -6.25 18.16
N LYS A 251 -15.44 -7.00 17.71
CA LYS A 251 -15.48 -7.82 16.49
C LYS A 251 -16.53 -8.94 16.62
N GLU A 252 -16.53 -9.67 17.74
CA GLU A 252 -17.52 -10.71 18.02
C GLU A 252 -18.94 -10.16 18.07
N ALA A 253 -19.11 -8.93 18.54
CA ALA A 253 -20.37 -8.19 18.52
C ALA A 253 -20.71 -7.53 17.16
N GLN A 254 -19.94 -7.80 16.10
CA GLN A 254 -20.09 -7.23 14.75
C GLN A 254 -20.06 -5.69 14.69
N LYS A 255 -19.40 -5.04 15.65
CA LYS A 255 -19.25 -3.59 15.67
C LYS A 255 -18.04 -3.12 14.85
N ILE A 256 -17.09 -4.01 14.61
CA ILE A 256 -15.86 -3.73 13.86
C ILE A 256 -15.47 -4.91 12.97
N THR A 257 -14.67 -4.61 11.96
CA THR A 257 -13.96 -5.57 11.13
C THR A 257 -12.47 -5.39 11.32
N PHE A 258 -11.76 -6.44 11.77
CA PHE A 258 -10.31 -6.45 11.81
C PHE A 258 -9.77 -6.60 10.40
N ARG A 259 -8.81 -5.74 10.00
CA ARG A 259 -8.18 -5.76 8.70
C ARG A 259 -6.79 -6.37 8.75
N ASN A 260 -5.84 -5.65 9.36
CA ASN A 260 -4.44 -6.05 9.40
C ASN A 260 -3.80 -5.74 10.76
N LEU A 261 -2.74 -6.46 11.07
CA LEU A 261 -1.65 -6.00 11.91
C LEU A 261 -0.53 -5.55 10.98
N LEU A 262 -0.34 -4.24 10.89
CA LEU A 262 0.71 -3.63 10.08
C LEU A 262 2.02 -3.64 10.86
N THR A 263 3.13 -3.73 10.16
CA THR A 263 4.48 -3.68 10.74
C THR A 263 5.26 -2.55 10.08
N TRP A 264 5.68 -1.56 10.83
CA TRP A 264 6.67 -0.60 10.34
C TRP A 264 8.06 -1.16 10.60
N ASP A 265 8.75 -1.57 9.55
CA ASP A 265 10.16 -1.96 9.58
C ASP A 265 11.04 -0.70 9.55
N LYS A 266 11.80 -0.50 10.64
CA LYS A 266 12.69 0.65 10.82
C LYS A 266 14.08 0.44 10.21
N GLY A 267 14.31 -0.71 9.58
CA GLY A 267 15.53 -1.04 8.84
C GLY A 267 16.76 -1.36 9.70
N ASN A 268 16.80 -0.99 10.98
CA ASN A 268 17.95 -1.31 11.84
C ASN A 268 17.60 -1.37 13.33
N THR A 269 18.44 -2.10 14.08
CA THR A 269 18.33 -2.32 15.52
C THR A 269 19.43 -1.59 16.32
N GLN A 270 19.97 -0.48 15.78
CA GLN A 270 21.14 0.20 16.37
C GLN A 270 20.97 0.42 17.89
N GLY A 271 21.99 0.03 18.66
CA GLY A 271 22.06 0.27 20.09
C GLY A 271 21.36 -0.76 20.98
N GLN A 272 20.60 -1.71 20.43
CA GLN A 272 19.88 -2.72 21.25
C GLN A 272 20.61 -4.06 21.38
N MET A 273 21.72 -4.24 20.69
CA MET A 273 22.49 -5.49 20.76
C MET A 273 23.41 -5.53 21.97
N SER A 274 23.21 -6.50 22.84
CA SER A 274 24.06 -6.79 24.01
C SER A 274 24.33 -8.30 24.07
N LYS A 275 25.55 -8.67 24.49
CA LYS A 275 25.89 -10.07 24.77
C LYS A 275 25.02 -10.70 25.88
N HIS A 276 24.29 -9.87 26.63
CA HIS A 276 23.36 -10.28 27.67
C HIS A 276 21.91 -10.36 27.23
N SER A 277 21.61 -9.98 25.99
CA SER A 277 20.25 -10.06 25.44
C SER A 277 19.74 -11.50 25.44
N ARG A 278 18.49 -11.70 25.81
CA ARG A 278 17.78 -12.98 25.81
C ARG A 278 16.53 -12.94 24.92
N MET A 279 16.38 -11.89 24.13
CA MET A 279 15.31 -11.68 23.15
C MET A 279 15.89 -11.10 21.87
N TYR A 280 15.16 -11.21 20.78
CA TYR A 280 15.53 -10.55 19.54
C TYR A 280 15.45 -9.03 19.69
N PRO A 281 16.43 -8.27 19.18
CA PRO A 281 16.34 -6.82 19.13
C PRO A 281 15.13 -6.36 18.33
N ILE A 282 14.40 -5.36 18.86
CA ILE A 282 13.20 -4.83 18.21
C ILE A 282 13.62 -3.85 17.13
N ALA A 283 13.24 -4.15 15.88
CA ALA A 283 13.53 -3.33 14.71
C ALA A 283 12.27 -2.70 14.11
N ASP A 284 11.13 -2.87 14.74
CA ASP A 284 9.83 -2.52 14.19
C ASP A 284 8.91 -1.86 15.21
N GLU A 285 7.78 -1.37 14.73
CA GLU A 285 6.57 -1.05 15.48
C GLU A 285 5.37 -1.64 14.77
N LYS A 286 4.30 -1.86 15.51
CA LYS A 286 3.06 -2.46 15.00
C LYS A 286 1.93 -1.44 14.99
N CYS A 287 1.01 -1.62 14.05
CA CYS A 287 -0.22 -0.84 14.01
C CYS A 287 -1.42 -1.76 13.77
N LEU A 288 -2.42 -1.66 14.64
CA LEU A 288 -3.71 -2.33 14.41
C LEU A 288 -4.52 -1.51 13.41
N PHE A 289 -4.94 -2.15 12.31
CA PHE A 289 -5.87 -1.59 11.35
C PHE A 289 -7.21 -2.28 11.46
N VAL A 290 -8.22 -1.51 11.76
CA VAL A 290 -9.60 -1.94 12.01
C VAL A 290 -10.55 -1.00 11.29
N MET A 291 -11.68 -1.50 10.82
CA MET A 291 -12.76 -0.66 10.29
C MET A 291 -14.00 -0.78 11.16
N LYS A 292 -14.74 0.32 11.32
CA LYS A 292 -16.01 0.34 12.03
C LYS A 292 -17.08 -0.38 11.20
N GLY A 293 -17.93 -1.13 11.87
CA GLY A 293 -19.01 -1.90 11.24
C GLY A 293 -18.54 -3.20 10.58
N VAL A 294 -19.48 -3.86 9.92
CA VAL A 294 -19.22 -5.07 9.14
C VAL A 294 -18.88 -4.69 7.70
N GLN A 295 -17.69 -5.04 7.28
CA GLN A 295 -17.22 -4.75 5.93
C GLN A 295 -17.34 -5.99 5.06
N GLY A 296 -18.08 -5.89 3.94
CA GLY A 296 -18.32 -7.02 3.02
C GLY A 296 -17.09 -7.45 2.20
N PHE A 297 -16.01 -6.66 2.19
CA PHE A 297 -14.81 -6.88 1.38
C PHE A 297 -13.66 -7.45 2.21
N ASN A 298 -13.87 -8.58 2.85
CA ASN A 298 -13.01 -8.96 3.96
C ASN A 298 -12.01 -10.06 3.63
N THR A 299 -11.86 -10.46 2.39
CA THR A 299 -11.02 -11.61 2.12
C THR A 299 -9.91 -11.28 1.12
N ASN A 300 -8.68 -11.45 1.56
CA ASN A 300 -7.51 -11.60 0.67
C ASN A 300 -7.58 -12.89 -0.18
N LEU A 301 -8.69 -13.61 -0.15
CA LEU A 301 -8.84 -14.91 -0.78
C LEU A 301 -9.62 -14.87 -2.11
N ASN A 302 -10.43 -13.84 -2.31
CA ASN A 302 -11.15 -13.60 -3.56
C ASN A 302 -11.30 -12.08 -3.73
N ASN A 303 -10.55 -11.52 -4.64
CA ASN A 303 -10.64 -10.10 -4.98
C ASN A 303 -11.94 -9.71 -5.71
N TYR A 304 -12.89 -10.63 -5.76
CA TYR A 304 -14.16 -10.43 -6.41
C TYR A 304 -15.16 -9.66 -5.54
N PHE A 305 -15.64 -8.54 -6.06
CA PHE A 305 -16.71 -7.78 -5.44
C PHE A 305 -18.08 -8.38 -5.75
N GLU A 306 -18.75 -8.95 -4.76
CA GLU A 306 -20.06 -9.59 -4.92
C GLU A 306 -21.13 -8.66 -5.51
N GLY A 307 -21.00 -7.36 -5.41
CA GLY A 307 -21.86 -6.38 -6.05
C GLY A 307 -21.88 -6.48 -7.58
N TYR A 308 -20.81 -7.00 -8.20
CA TYR A 308 -20.76 -7.20 -9.64
C TYR A 308 -21.58 -8.41 -10.14
N GLU A 309 -22.16 -9.23 -9.27
CA GLU A 309 -23.01 -10.37 -9.66
C GLU A 309 -24.18 -9.97 -10.55
N VAL A 310 -24.70 -8.75 -10.40
CA VAL A 310 -25.77 -8.23 -11.26
C VAL A 310 -25.34 -8.08 -12.73
N ILE A 311 -24.03 -8.04 -12.99
CA ILE A 311 -23.43 -7.93 -14.32
C ILE A 311 -22.84 -9.26 -14.76
N ARG A 312 -21.99 -9.87 -13.90
CA ARG A 312 -21.31 -11.13 -14.22
C ARG A 312 -22.31 -12.27 -14.47
N LYS A 313 -23.33 -12.39 -13.62
CA LYS A 313 -24.29 -13.48 -13.71
C LYS A 313 -25.05 -13.50 -15.05
N PRO A 314 -25.62 -12.41 -15.56
CA PRO A 314 -26.19 -12.37 -16.90
C PRO A 314 -25.23 -12.78 -18.02
N LEU A 315 -23.95 -12.35 -17.92
CA LEU A 315 -22.91 -12.74 -18.89
C LEU A 315 -22.63 -14.25 -18.83
N SER A 316 -22.46 -14.81 -17.62
CA SER A 316 -22.24 -16.23 -17.39
C SER A 316 -23.42 -17.09 -17.87
N GLU A 317 -24.66 -16.69 -17.54
CA GLU A 317 -25.87 -17.37 -17.95
C GLU A 317 -26.08 -17.34 -19.48
N ALA A 318 -25.70 -16.24 -20.14
CA ALA A 318 -25.71 -16.14 -21.59
C ALA A 318 -24.68 -17.08 -22.22
N ALA A 319 -23.46 -17.11 -21.68
CA ALA A 319 -22.40 -18.01 -22.15
C ALA A 319 -22.82 -19.50 -22.00
N GLU A 320 -23.40 -19.87 -20.87
CA GLU A 320 -23.91 -21.22 -20.63
C GLU A 320 -25.08 -21.57 -21.60
N ARG A 321 -26.02 -20.65 -21.79
CA ARG A 321 -27.17 -20.84 -22.67
C ARG A 321 -26.77 -21.13 -24.11
N VAL A 322 -25.75 -20.42 -24.64
CA VAL A 322 -25.25 -20.65 -26.01
C VAL A 322 -24.17 -21.71 -26.10
N GLY A 323 -23.81 -22.37 -24.98
CA GLY A 323 -22.76 -23.38 -24.95
C GLY A 323 -21.38 -22.86 -25.25
N LEU A 324 -21.11 -21.58 -24.89
CA LEU A 324 -19.81 -20.96 -25.07
C LEU A 324 -18.80 -21.62 -24.14
N THR A 325 -17.74 -22.18 -24.68
CA THR A 325 -16.62 -22.79 -23.97
C THR A 325 -15.37 -21.92 -24.14
N SER A 326 -14.37 -22.09 -23.29
CA SER A 326 -13.08 -21.37 -23.42
C SER A 326 -12.43 -21.55 -24.79
N LYS A 327 -12.49 -22.80 -25.35
CA LYS A 327 -11.99 -23.07 -26.69
C LYS A 327 -12.80 -22.31 -27.76
N LYS A 328 -14.12 -22.30 -27.63
CA LYS A 328 -15.00 -21.64 -28.58
C LYS A 328 -14.88 -20.13 -28.51
N LEU A 329 -14.71 -19.58 -27.31
CA LEU A 329 -14.41 -18.17 -27.10
C LEU A 329 -13.15 -17.75 -27.87
N LYS A 330 -12.04 -18.50 -27.69
CA LYS A 330 -10.78 -18.23 -28.40
C LYS A 330 -10.93 -18.32 -29.94
N GLU A 331 -11.78 -19.23 -30.45
CA GLU A 331 -12.08 -19.31 -31.88
C GLU A 331 -12.83 -18.06 -32.41
N ILE A 332 -13.73 -17.50 -31.58
CA ILE A 332 -14.57 -16.35 -31.99
C ILE A 332 -13.82 -15.04 -31.80
N THR A 333 -13.18 -14.85 -30.67
CA THR A 333 -12.60 -13.57 -30.24
C THR A 333 -11.11 -13.46 -30.53
N GLY A 334 -10.40 -14.56 -30.66
CA GLY A 334 -8.95 -14.64 -30.74
C GLY A 334 -8.25 -14.76 -29.36
N VAL A 335 -8.98 -14.50 -28.25
CA VAL A 335 -8.39 -14.43 -26.89
C VAL A 335 -8.97 -15.48 -25.95
N GLY A 336 -8.16 -15.91 -24.97
CA GLY A 336 -8.47 -17.01 -24.04
C GLY A 336 -9.11 -16.58 -22.71
N MET A 337 -9.74 -15.41 -22.63
CA MET A 337 -10.19 -14.74 -21.39
C MET A 337 -11.52 -15.26 -20.80
N TYR A 338 -11.85 -16.54 -20.97
CA TYR A 338 -13.15 -17.08 -20.52
C TYR A 338 -13.35 -16.97 -19.01
N SER A 339 -12.33 -17.31 -18.22
CA SER A 339 -12.38 -17.24 -16.75
C SER A 339 -12.59 -15.81 -16.26
N HIS A 340 -11.92 -14.87 -16.87
CA HIS A 340 -11.98 -13.44 -16.51
C HIS A 340 -13.35 -12.83 -16.78
N TRP A 341 -14.01 -13.18 -17.88
CA TRP A 341 -15.28 -12.52 -18.23
C TRP A 341 -16.53 -13.22 -17.67
N PHE A 342 -16.44 -14.53 -17.38
CA PHE A 342 -17.64 -15.33 -17.05
C PHE A 342 -17.59 -16.02 -15.70
N THR A 343 -16.44 -16.07 -15.00
CA THR A 343 -16.33 -16.69 -13.67
C THR A 343 -15.99 -15.65 -12.60
N LYS A 344 -16.02 -16.05 -11.33
CA LYS A 344 -15.62 -15.16 -10.22
C LYS A 344 -14.11 -15.04 -10.06
N ALA A 345 -13.34 -15.95 -10.64
CA ALA A 345 -11.89 -15.90 -10.57
C ALA A 345 -11.37 -14.81 -11.50
N GLN A 346 -10.69 -13.81 -10.95
CA GLN A 346 -10.10 -12.73 -11.72
C GLN A 346 -11.08 -12.04 -12.68
N TRP A 347 -12.30 -11.77 -12.19
CA TRP A 347 -13.36 -11.24 -13.07
C TRP A 347 -13.07 -9.82 -13.50
N LEU A 348 -13.08 -9.62 -14.81
CA LEU A 348 -12.98 -8.34 -15.49
C LEU A 348 -14.23 -8.10 -16.35
N PHE A 349 -14.59 -6.83 -16.53
CA PHE A 349 -15.67 -6.49 -17.43
C PHE A 349 -15.23 -6.70 -18.87
N ILE A 350 -16.02 -7.44 -19.65
CA ILE A 350 -15.68 -7.78 -21.05
C ILE A 350 -15.58 -6.51 -21.93
N PRO A 351 -14.49 -6.33 -22.73
CA PRO A 351 -14.37 -5.22 -23.66
C PRO A 351 -15.45 -5.23 -24.75
N LEU A 352 -15.85 -4.04 -25.22
CA LEU A 352 -16.91 -3.89 -26.23
C LEU A 352 -16.62 -4.70 -27.49
N GLU A 353 -15.40 -4.66 -27.99
CA GLU A 353 -14.99 -5.39 -29.20
C GLU A 353 -15.21 -6.89 -29.05
N GLN A 354 -14.80 -7.47 -27.93
CA GLN A 354 -14.93 -8.89 -27.70
C GLN A 354 -16.39 -9.31 -27.47
N PHE A 355 -17.13 -8.49 -26.75
CA PHE A 355 -18.57 -8.65 -26.59
C PHE A 355 -19.28 -8.64 -27.95
N GLN A 356 -18.93 -7.71 -28.83
CA GLN A 356 -19.52 -7.58 -30.16
C GLN A 356 -19.22 -8.82 -31.03
N LYS A 357 -17.99 -9.33 -31.03
CA LYS A 357 -17.63 -10.57 -31.76
C LYS A 357 -18.48 -11.76 -31.31
N ILE A 358 -18.73 -11.89 -29.99
CA ILE A 358 -19.61 -12.94 -29.46
C ILE A 358 -21.06 -12.71 -29.89
N ALA A 359 -21.54 -11.47 -29.78
CA ALA A 359 -22.90 -11.10 -30.19
C ALA A 359 -23.14 -11.32 -31.68
N ASP A 360 -22.20 -10.98 -32.55
CA ASP A 360 -22.27 -11.19 -34.00
C ASP A 360 -22.30 -12.68 -34.35
N TYR A 361 -21.55 -13.52 -33.59
CA TYR A 361 -21.52 -14.97 -33.84
C TYR A 361 -22.81 -15.66 -33.44
N TYR A 362 -23.39 -15.35 -32.27
CA TYR A 362 -24.58 -16.00 -31.72
C TYR A 362 -25.87 -15.25 -32.04
N GLY A 363 -25.81 -14.03 -32.54
CA GLY A 363 -26.97 -13.23 -32.89
C GLY A 363 -27.97 -13.07 -31.74
N ASN A 364 -29.24 -13.29 -32.03
CA ASN A 364 -30.33 -13.14 -31.05
C ASN A 364 -30.24 -14.09 -29.83
N GLU A 365 -29.47 -15.15 -29.92
CA GLU A 365 -29.29 -16.08 -28.77
C GLU A 365 -28.43 -15.47 -27.67
N TRP A 366 -27.50 -14.57 -28.00
CA TRP A 366 -26.69 -13.86 -27.01
C TRP A 366 -27.54 -12.90 -26.16
N ASN A 367 -28.44 -12.15 -26.77
CA ASN A 367 -29.50 -11.31 -26.16
C ASN A 367 -29.10 -10.53 -24.90
N LEU A 368 -27.96 -9.87 -24.94
CA LEU A 368 -27.50 -8.96 -23.90
C LEU A 368 -27.29 -7.55 -24.44
N ASP A 369 -27.59 -6.54 -23.63
CA ASP A 369 -27.33 -5.15 -23.94
C ASP A 369 -26.04 -4.69 -23.26
N TYR A 370 -24.97 -4.54 -24.05
CA TYR A 370 -23.66 -4.10 -23.57
C TYR A 370 -23.71 -2.74 -22.89
N ASN A 371 -24.41 -1.76 -23.47
CA ASN A 371 -24.45 -0.42 -22.91
C ASN A 371 -25.08 -0.38 -21.52
N ARG A 372 -26.12 -1.19 -21.31
CA ARG A 372 -26.73 -1.33 -19.99
C ARG A 372 -25.78 -1.98 -18.98
N LEU A 373 -25.11 -3.06 -19.39
CA LEU A 373 -24.12 -3.74 -18.53
C LEU A 373 -22.96 -2.80 -18.18
N LYS A 374 -22.49 -2.00 -19.14
CA LYS A 374 -21.41 -1.02 -18.92
C LYS A 374 -21.86 0.10 -17.98
N GLN A 375 -23.06 0.65 -18.14
CA GLN A 375 -23.60 1.66 -17.21
C GLN A 375 -23.74 1.12 -15.78
N ASP A 376 -24.22 -0.11 -15.63
CA ASP A 376 -24.31 -0.75 -14.32
C ASP A 376 -22.91 -0.99 -13.72
N TYR A 377 -21.94 -1.40 -14.53
CA TYR A 377 -20.55 -1.57 -14.11
C TYR A 377 -19.93 -0.27 -13.63
N ASP A 378 -20.01 0.81 -14.42
CA ASP A 378 -19.43 2.09 -14.07
C ASP A 378 -20.04 2.69 -12.81
N ARG A 379 -21.37 2.53 -12.64
CA ARG A 379 -22.06 2.94 -11.41
C ARG A 379 -21.57 2.16 -10.21
N LEU A 380 -21.52 0.83 -10.28
CA LEU A 380 -21.12 -0.03 -9.18
C LEU A 380 -19.64 0.13 -8.85
N ARG A 381 -18.78 0.32 -9.85
CA ARG A 381 -17.36 0.64 -9.65
C ARG A 381 -17.20 1.96 -8.89
N LYS A 382 -17.96 2.97 -9.26
CA LYS A 382 -17.98 4.24 -8.53
C LYS A 382 -18.46 4.06 -7.09
N ASP A 383 -19.60 3.41 -6.89
CA ASP A 383 -20.15 3.14 -5.55
C ASP A 383 -19.18 2.30 -4.69
N TYR A 384 -18.52 1.31 -5.30
CA TYR A 384 -17.49 0.50 -4.64
C TYR A 384 -16.30 1.33 -4.23
N ASN A 385 -15.74 2.15 -5.11
CA ASN A 385 -14.62 3.02 -4.82
C ASN A 385 -14.97 4.10 -3.79
N GLU A 386 -16.23 4.51 -3.72
CA GLU A 386 -16.71 5.48 -2.73
C GLU A 386 -16.92 4.88 -1.33
N SER A 387 -17.15 3.58 -1.21
CA SER A 387 -17.52 2.92 0.05
C SER A 387 -16.38 2.20 0.76
N ARG A 388 -15.20 2.06 0.16
CA ARG A 388 -14.06 1.32 0.74
C ARG A 388 -12.91 2.23 1.15
N ALA A 389 -12.07 1.71 2.06
CA ALA A 389 -10.74 2.23 2.24
C ALA A 389 -9.95 2.07 0.92
N PHE A 390 -9.27 3.12 0.49
CA PHE A 390 -8.48 3.13 -0.73
C PHE A 390 -7.12 2.56 -0.39
N PHE A 391 -6.83 1.36 -0.89
CA PHE A 391 -5.47 0.91 -0.93
C PHE A 391 -4.93 1.40 -2.25
N ASP A 392 -4.19 2.51 -2.18
CA ASP A 392 -3.44 2.99 -3.32
C ASP A 392 -2.33 2.00 -3.61
N ALA A 393 -2.58 1.11 -4.56
CA ALA A 393 -1.66 0.05 -4.96
C ALA A 393 -0.60 0.54 -5.97
N THR A 394 -0.36 1.84 -6.03
CA THR A 394 0.72 2.42 -6.85
C THR A 394 2.09 1.91 -6.49
N HIS A 395 2.21 1.09 -5.43
CA HIS A 395 3.44 0.40 -5.10
C HIS A 395 3.26 -1.11 -5.28
N ALA A 396 3.89 -1.68 -6.28
CA ALA A 396 4.03 -3.13 -6.50
C ALA A 396 4.57 -3.92 -5.28
N ASN A 397 4.94 -3.24 -4.19
CA ASN A 397 5.42 -3.78 -2.93
C ASN A 397 4.55 -3.35 -1.74
N PHE A 398 3.32 -2.87 -1.96
CA PHE A 398 2.45 -2.44 -0.88
C PHE A 398 1.87 -3.66 -0.16
N ASN A 399 2.38 -3.92 1.03
CA ASN A 399 1.93 -5.02 1.87
C ASN A 399 1.84 -4.57 3.34
N ASN A 400 1.53 -5.48 4.26
CA ASN A 400 1.43 -5.16 5.68
C ASN A 400 2.77 -4.93 6.41
N VAL A 401 3.91 -4.94 5.68
CA VAL A 401 5.23 -4.56 6.18
C VAL A 401 5.66 -3.28 5.48
N LEU A 402 5.67 -2.18 6.22
CA LEU A 402 5.92 -0.83 5.72
C LEU A 402 7.38 -0.46 5.97
N HIS A 403 8.15 -0.24 4.90
CA HIS A 403 9.57 0.06 4.96
C HIS A 403 9.80 1.57 4.89
N PHE A 404 9.96 2.21 6.03
CA PHE A 404 10.29 3.62 6.14
C PHE A 404 11.46 3.82 7.08
N SER A 405 12.47 4.56 6.64
CA SER A 405 13.58 4.95 7.51
C SER A 405 13.06 5.78 8.69
N ARG A 406 13.72 5.64 9.84
CA ARG A 406 13.51 6.59 10.94
C ARG A 406 13.94 7.97 10.47
N THR A 407 13.30 9.01 10.98
CA THR A 407 13.83 10.38 10.92
C THR A 407 15.26 10.39 11.46
N SER A 408 16.19 11.05 10.78
CA SER A 408 17.64 10.88 10.95
C SER A 408 18.16 11.33 12.33
N GLY A 409 19.36 10.83 12.71
CA GLY A 409 19.93 11.01 14.04
C GLY A 409 20.34 12.43 14.42
N ASP A 410 20.60 13.30 13.43
CA ASP A 410 20.93 14.73 13.66
C ASP A 410 19.69 15.51 14.13
N GLU A 411 18.49 15.04 13.78
CA GLU A 411 17.20 15.55 14.26
C GLU A 411 16.92 15.12 15.72
N ARG A 412 17.54 14.04 16.21
CA ARG A 412 17.37 13.57 17.61
C ARG A 412 18.08 14.42 18.65
N GLU A 413 19.20 15.03 18.29
CA GLU A 413 19.95 15.94 19.21
C GLU A 413 19.29 17.30 19.32
N SER A 414 18.58 17.74 18.25
CA SER A 414 17.80 18.99 18.25
C SER A 414 16.46 18.85 18.99
N ALA A 415 15.89 17.65 19.06
CA ALA A 415 14.55 17.38 19.57
C ALA A 415 14.40 17.31 21.10
N GLY A 416 15.35 17.79 21.88
CA GLY A 416 15.21 17.82 23.35
C GLY A 416 14.85 16.48 24.01
N GLY A 417 15.08 15.34 23.34
CA GLY A 417 14.88 13.99 23.90
C GLY A 417 13.50 13.38 23.71
N HIS A 418 12.63 13.93 22.85
CA HIS A 418 11.30 13.37 22.60
C HIS A 418 11.32 11.99 21.93
N ALA A 419 10.31 11.19 22.24
CA ALA A 419 9.99 9.96 21.50
C ALA A 419 9.88 10.27 20.00
N THR A 420 10.60 9.54 19.19
CA THR A 420 10.77 9.74 17.74
C THR A 420 9.43 9.94 17.05
N PRO A 421 9.16 11.06 16.37
CA PRO A 421 7.94 11.26 15.61
C PRO A 421 7.82 10.21 14.50
N LYS A 422 6.59 9.83 14.16
CA LYS A 422 6.36 8.97 12.99
C LYS A 422 6.77 9.74 11.71
N PRO A 423 7.48 9.09 10.77
CA PRO A 423 7.81 9.71 9.49
C PRO A 423 6.55 10.20 8.77
N LEU A 424 6.58 11.41 8.23
CA LEU A 424 5.41 11.98 7.53
C LEU A 424 4.96 11.12 6.35
N ALA A 425 5.91 10.55 5.59
CA ALA A 425 5.60 9.64 4.50
C ALA A 425 4.81 8.39 4.94
N LEU A 426 5.15 7.82 6.11
CA LEU A 426 4.40 6.69 6.68
C LEU A 426 2.98 7.09 7.08
N VAL A 427 2.82 8.25 7.74
CA VAL A 427 1.51 8.78 8.12
C VAL A 427 0.68 9.07 6.88
N ALA A 428 1.25 9.75 5.90
CA ALA A 428 0.61 10.12 4.65
C ALA A 428 0.09 8.91 3.88
N LEU A 429 0.91 7.84 3.77
CA LEU A 429 0.52 6.59 3.14
C LEU A 429 -0.74 6.00 3.76
N MET A 430 -0.78 5.91 5.10
CA MET A 430 -1.92 5.32 5.81
C MET A 430 -3.17 6.20 5.71
N LEU A 431 -3.01 7.52 5.73
CA LEU A 431 -4.13 8.45 5.54
C LEU A 431 -4.67 8.38 4.11
N LYS A 432 -3.82 8.34 3.09
CA LYS A 432 -4.24 8.15 1.69
C LYS A 432 -5.02 6.84 1.52
N SER A 433 -4.59 5.76 2.17
CA SER A 433 -5.26 4.45 2.10
C SER A 433 -6.68 4.44 2.68
N SER A 434 -7.07 5.44 3.47
CA SER A 434 -8.34 5.43 4.22
C SER A 434 -9.14 6.73 4.13
N THR A 435 -8.63 7.74 3.41
CA THR A 435 -9.29 9.05 3.32
C THR A 435 -9.15 9.66 1.93
N ARG A 436 -10.07 10.57 1.60
CA ARG A 436 -10.05 11.44 0.42
C ARG A 436 -9.77 12.89 0.83
N LYS A 437 -9.48 13.75 -0.15
CA LYS A 437 -9.42 15.20 0.07
C LYS A 437 -10.73 15.69 0.69
N GLY A 438 -10.62 16.45 1.78
CA GLY A 438 -11.75 16.95 2.55
C GLY A 438 -12.25 16.03 3.67
N ASP A 439 -11.84 14.76 3.72
CA ASP A 439 -12.19 13.85 4.82
C ASP A 439 -11.55 14.28 6.13
N VAL A 440 -12.17 13.85 7.24
CA VAL A 440 -11.80 14.25 8.60
C VAL A 440 -11.06 13.13 9.31
N VAL A 441 -9.90 13.46 9.85
CA VAL A 441 -9.03 12.57 10.63
C VAL A 441 -9.04 13.00 12.10
N LEU A 442 -9.14 12.05 13.02
CA LEU A 442 -8.99 12.29 14.46
C LEU A 442 -7.69 11.64 14.96
N ASP A 443 -6.91 12.43 15.69
CA ASP A 443 -5.81 11.95 16.50
C ASP A 443 -5.97 12.43 17.94
N VAL A 444 -6.11 11.50 18.90
CA VAL A 444 -6.33 11.84 20.32
C VAL A 444 -5.05 11.94 21.14
N PHE A 445 -3.88 11.62 20.50
CA PHE A 445 -2.55 11.70 21.10
C PHE A 445 -1.59 12.36 20.11
N GLY A 446 -1.72 13.67 19.96
CA GLY A 446 -1.12 14.46 18.88
C GLY A 446 0.42 14.48 18.85
N GLY A 447 1.06 14.37 20.02
CA GLY A 447 2.51 14.41 20.15
C GLY A 447 3.13 15.62 19.48
N SER A 448 3.99 15.41 18.48
CA SER A 448 4.63 16.47 17.69
C SER A 448 3.76 17.02 16.55
N GLY A 449 2.56 16.43 16.28
CA GLY A 449 1.63 16.90 15.24
C GLY A 449 1.86 16.34 13.84
N SER A 450 2.58 15.24 13.69
CA SER A 450 2.84 14.64 12.36
C SER A 450 1.54 14.32 11.61
N THR A 451 0.49 13.87 12.30
CA THR A 451 -0.84 13.61 11.72
C THR A 451 -1.45 14.88 11.13
N LEU A 452 -1.32 16.02 11.83
CA LEU A 452 -1.88 17.30 11.36
C LEU A 452 -1.15 17.79 10.11
N ILE A 453 0.19 17.75 10.10
CA ILE A 453 0.98 18.17 8.93
C ILE A 453 0.72 17.30 7.73
N ALA A 454 0.62 15.97 7.91
CA ALA A 454 0.24 15.07 6.83
C ALA A 454 -1.16 15.40 6.28
N CYS A 455 -2.13 15.69 7.14
CA CYS A 455 -3.48 16.10 6.72
C CYS A 455 -3.47 17.41 5.93
N GLU A 456 -2.74 18.45 6.38
CA GLU A 456 -2.61 19.73 5.68
C GLU A 456 -2.08 19.51 4.26
N ARG A 457 -0.97 18.78 4.10
CA ARG A 457 -0.34 18.51 2.80
C ARG A 457 -1.22 17.70 1.86
N LEU A 458 -2.01 16.79 2.43
CA LEU A 458 -2.90 15.92 1.65
C LEU A 458 -4.28 16.55 1.39
N GLY A 459 -4.58 17.75 1.92
CA GLY A 459 -5.89 18.37 1.82
C GLY A 459 -7.00 17.64 2.59
N ARG A 460 -6.63 17.03 3.74
CA ARG A 460 -7.56 16.44 4.72
C ARG A 460 -7.72 17.38 5.89
N THR A 461 -8.82 17.26 6.63
CA THR A 461 -9.04 18.01 7.87
C THR A 461 -8.64 17.18 9.08
N CYS A 462 -7.81 17.74 9.97
CA CYS A 462 -7.36 17.05 11.18
C CYS A 462 -8.03 17.65 12.42
N TYR A 463 -8.64 16.81 13.23
CA TYR A 463 -8.98 17.11 14.62
C TYR A 463 -8.01 16.40 15.52
N ILE A 464 -7.17 17.17 16.24
CA ILE A 464 -6.06 16.62 17.00
C ILE A 464 -6.13 17.09 18.44
N ASN A 465 -5.89 16.18 19.38
CA ASN A 465 -5.81 16.48 20.80
C ASN A 465 -4.43 16.14 21.34
N GLU A 466 -3.91 16.98 22.20
CA GLU A 466 -2.66 16.76 22.92
C GLU A 466 -2.80 17.16 24.38
N LEU A 467 -2.26 16.34 25.28
CA LEU A 467 -2.41 16.53 26.73
C LEU A 467 -1.49 17.66 27.24
N GLU A 468 -0.26 17.71 26.74
CA GLU A 468 0.79 18.58 27.27
C GLU A 468 0.79 19.93 26.55
N PRO A 469 0.58 21.07 27.28
CA PRO A 469 0.52 22.40 26.69
C PRO A 469 1.72 22.78 25.81
N LYS A 470 2.92 22.32 26.16
CA LYS A 470 4.14 22.63 25.42
C LYS A 470 4.15 21.95 24.05
N TYR A 471 3.54 20.76 23.92
CA TYR A 471 3.37 20.11 22.63
C TYR A 471 2.25 20.71 21.80
N VAL A 472 1.18 21.20 22.43
CA VAL A 472 0.16 21.99 21.73
C VAL A 472 0.81 23.24 21.11
N ASP A 473 1.67 23.95 21.84
CA ASP A 473 2.43 25.08 21.32
C ASP A 473 3.36 24.68 20.16
N LEU A 474 4.05 23.54 20.29
CA LEU A 474 4.89 22.99 19.23
C LEU A 474 4.08 22.70 17.96
N ILE A 475 2.92 22.06 18.08
CA ILE A 475 2.02 21.76 16.94
C ILE A 475 1.59 23.05 16.24
N ILE A 476 1.22 24.07 17.01
CA ILE A 476 0.81 25.38 16.47
C ILE A 476 1.97 25.98 15.67
N ARG A 477 3.15 26.12 16.25
CA ARG A 477 4.33 26.69 15.58
C ARG A 477 4.74 25.91 14.33
N ARG A 478 4.66 24.60 14.38
CA ARG A 478 4.98 23.72 13.26
C ARG A 478 4.01 23.97 12.10
N TRP A 479 2.70 24.05 12.38
CA TRP A 479 1.68 24.31 11.37
C TRP A 479 1.77 25.75 10.81
N GLU A 480 2.02 26.75 11.67
CA GLU A 480 2.22 28.14 11.24
C GLU A 480 3.44 28.28 10.34
N LYS A 481 4.54 27.58 10.65
CA LYS A 481 5.74 27.54 9.79
C LYS A 481 5.44 26.89 8.44
N GLU A 482 4.71 25.77 8.43
CA GLU A 482 4.35 25.03 7.21
C GLU A 482 3.46 25.85 6.28
N THR A 483 2.50 26.57 6.85
CA THR A 483 1.42 27.21 6.05
C THR A 483 1.57 28.73 5.90
N GLY A 484 2.37 29.37 6.73
CA GLY A 484 2.43 30.84 6.82
C GLY A 484 1.17 31.50 7.38
N ARG A 485 0.21 30.70 7.93
CA ARG A 485 -1.03 31.20 8.54
C ARG A 485 -0.89 31.22 10.06
N GLU A 486 -1.75 31.98 10.74
CA GLU A 486 -1.81 32.06 12.21
C GLU A 486 -2.91 31.19 12.78
N ALA A 487 -2.65 30.49 13.89
CA ALA A 487 -3.64 29.76 14.65
C ALA A 487 -4.54 30.70 15.45
N VAL A 488 -5.80 30.39 15.56
CA VAL A 488 -6.80 31.20 16.29
C VAL A 488 -7.34 30.42 17.48
N LYS A 489 -7.18 30.98 18.68
CA LYS A 489 -7.78 30.41 19.89
C LYS A 489 -9.31 30.62 19.87
N LEU A 490 -10.09 29.56 20.10
CA LEU A 490 -11.56 29.59 20.03
C LEU A 490 -12.24 29.88 21.39
N ASN A 491 -11.57 29.60 22.52
CA ASN A 491 -12.13 29.74 23.88
C ASN A 491 -11.15 30.32 24.91
#